data_eeadc2b9992b8e9ff93622a57d981f70
#
_entry.id   eeadc2b9992b8e9ff93622a57d981f70
#
_cell.length_a   1.000
_cell.length_b   1.000
_cell.length_c   1.000
_cell.angle_alpha   90.00
_cell.angle_beta   90.00
_cell.angle_gamma   90.00
#
_symmetry.space_group_name_H-M   'P 1'
#
loop_
_entity.id
_entity.type
_entity.pdbx_description
1 polymer ?
#
loop_
_entity_poly.entity_id
_entity_poly.type
_entity_poly.pdbx_seq_one_letter_code
_entity_poly.pdbx_strand_id
1 'polypeptide(L)'
;MSNSPASRSITARAAWRVDVSTAGDTSDSGAARGRSRKTRAGVIFRWLHIYVSMASFGILFFFAVTGLTLNHADWFFSDQAANTKSKGTVPIDWVKTAVASVAKLEVVEHLRREHGVRGLLGEFRVEDERCSASFRGPGYAAEALVDRATGAYELSVTRMGFVAVINDLHKGRDSGAGWSLVVDLSAILMIVVSVTGLVLILFLRRHLVNGLLIAATGALLSALAYLWLVP
;
A
#
# COMPACT_ATOMS: atom_id res chain seq x y z
N MET A 1 -27.43 78.75 54.17
CA MET A 1 -26.19 79.53 54.19
C MET A 1 -25.34 78.97 53.08
N SER A 2 -25.35 79.60 51.91
CA SER A 2 -24.32 80.56 51.44
C SER A 2 -23.00 79.80 51.16
N ASN A 3 -22.41 79.69 49.99
CA ASN A 3 -22.29 80.62 48.83
C ASN A 3 -21.64 79.88 47.69
N SER A 4 -22.11 80.12 46.49
CA SER A 4 -21.30 80.09 45.26
C SER A 4 -20.43 81.33 45.26
N PRO A 5 -19.32 81.46 44.49
CA PRO A 5 -19.39 81.65 43.06
C PRO A 5 -18.15 81.32 42.17
N ALA A 6 -18.40 81.33 40.95
CA ALA A 6 -17.67 81.95 39.78
C ALA A 6 -16.39 81.25 39.23
N SER A 7 -16.54 80.76 38.02
CA SER A 7 -16.08 81.40 36.79
C SER A 7 -14.59 81.73 36.66
N ARG A 8 -13.93 80.98 35.74
CA ARG A 8 -13.18 81.70 34.66
C ARG A 8 -12.70 80.69 33.59
N SER A 9 -13.17 80.94 32.43
CA SER A 9 -12.62 80.59 31.12
C SER A 9 -11.12 80.88 31.04
N ILE A 10 -10.43 80.09 30.23
CA ILE A 10 -9.51 80.58 29.17
C ILE A 10 -9.02 79.43 28.33
N THR A 11 -9.42 79.47 27.11
CA THR A 11 -8.87 78.90 25.89
C THR A 11 -7.36 78.74 25.84
N ALA A 12 -6.92 77.49 25.47
CA ALA A 12 -5.71 77.30 24.67
C ALA A 12 -5.91 76.14 23.73
N ARG A 13 -6.24 76.46 22.49
CA ARG A 13 -6.14 75.51 21.36
C ARG A 13 -4.66 75.29 21.07
N ALA A 14 -4.11 74.17 21.47
CA ALA A 14 -2.86 73.67 20.94
C ALA A 14 -3.20 72.82 19.70
N ALA A 15 -2.94 73.35 18.51
CA ALA A 15 -3.02 72.67 17.24
C ALA A 15 -1.90 71.66 17.17
N TRP A 16 -2.26 70.41 17.33
CA TRP A 16 -1.36 69.27 16.98
C TRP A 16 -1.37 69.12 15.46
N ARG A 17 -0.33 69.60 14.83
CA ARG A 17 0.00 69.27 13.46
C ARG A 17 0.44 67.78 13.46
N VAL A 18 -0.39 66.92 12.93
CA VAL A 18 0.00 65.58 12.59
C VAL A 18 0.83 65.67 11.30
N ASP A 19 2.15 65.59 11.45
CA ASP A 19 3.03 65.31 10.33
C ASP A 19 2.75 63.89 9.83
N VAL A 20 1.95 63.76 8.79
CA VAL A 20 1.83 62.53 8.02
C VAL A 20 3.11 62.37 7.19
N SER A 21 4.14 61.84 7.83
CA SER A 21 5.30 61.31 7.11
C SER A 21 4.84 60.06 6.35
N THR A 22 4.57 60.24 5.06
CA THR A 22 4.43 59.19 4.08
C THR A 22 5.81 58.57 3.83
N ALA A 23 6.34 57.80 4.77
CA ALA A 23 7.43 56.88 4.51
C ALA A 23 6.78 55.57 4.05
N GLY A 24 6.93 55.26 2.76
CA GLY A 24 6.34 54.09 2.12
C GLY A 24 6.79 52.78 2.79
N ASP A 25 5.87 52.13 3.42
CA ASP A 25 6.03 50.79 3.94
C ASP A 25 5.70 49.77 2.83
N THR A 26 6.66 49.59 1.91
CA THR A 26 6.58 48.55 0.87
C THR A 26 7.18 47.23 1.30
N SER A 27 7.75 47.13 2.50
CA SER A 27 8.46 45.92 2.98
C SER A 27 7.57 44.92 3.75
N ASP A 28 6.39 45.33 4.24
CA ASP A 28 5.54 44.46 5.10
C ASP A 28 4.56 43.57 4.31
N SER A 29 4.24 43.94 3.05
CA SER A 29 3.32 43.16 2.24
C SER A 29 3.85 41.79 1.81
N GLY A 30 5.15 41.63 1.65
CA GLY A 30 5.82 40.39 1.29
C GLY A 30 5.87 39.37 2.45
N ALA A 31 6.15 39.88 3.65
CA ALA A 31 6.23 39.03 4.87
C ALA A 31 4.84 38.55 5.29
N ALA A 32 3.82 39.40 5.18
CA ALA A 32 2.42 39.02 5.46
C ALA A 32 1.88 38.00 4.47
N ARG A 33 2.17 38.14 3.18
CA ARG A 33 1.81 37.13 2.14
C ARG A 33 2.53 35.79 2.34
N GLY A 34 3.80 35.79 2.71
CA GLY A 34 4.57 34.56 3.00
C GLY A 34 4.04 33.83 4.23
N ARG A 35 3.68 34.54 5.28
CA ARG A 35 3.08 33.98 6.50
C ARG A 35 1.70 33.37 6.21
N SER A 36 0.85 34.05 5.44
CA SER A 36 -0.47 33.53 5.03
C SER A 36 -0.36 32.26 4.19
N ARG A 37 0.57 32.19 3.23
CA ARG A 37 0.80 30.98 2.40
C ARG A 37 1.28 29.79 3.22
N LYS A 38 2.23 29.97 4.14
CA LYS A 38 2.71 28.92 5.04
C LYS A 38 1.59 28.38 5.95
N THR A 39 0.73 29.26 6.47
CA THR A 39 -0.41 28.84 7.30
C THR A 39 -1.42 28.03 6.48
N ARG A 40 -1.74 28.45 5.27
CA ARG A 40 -2.65 27.71 4.37
C ARG A 40 -2.09 26.35 3.98
N ALA A 41 -0.81 26.27 3.61
CA ALA A 41 -0.15 25.01 3.30
C ALA A 41 -0.21 24.03 4.51
N GLY A 42 0.09 24.51 5.72
CA GLY A 42 0.01 23.68 6.92
C GLY A 42 -1.41 23.15 7.20
N VAL A 43 -2.46 23.94 6.91
CA VAL A 43 -3.85 23.48 7.02
C VAL A 43 -4.17 22.41 5.99
N ILE A 44 -3.75 22.60 4.74
CA ILE A 44 -3.98 21.63 3.65
C ILE A 44 -3.28 20.30 3.96
N PHE A 45 -1.99 20.33 4.34
CA PHE A 45 -1.26 19.11 4.68
C PHE A 45 -1.86 18.38 5.89
N ARG A 46 -2.35 19.14 6.90
CA ARG A 46 -3.04 18.54 8.05
C ARG A 46 -4.33 17.87 7.63
N TRP A 47 -5.15 18.56 6.84
CA TRP A 47 -6.40 18.01 6.32
C TRP A 47 -6.13 16.76 5.49
N LEU A 48 -5.22 16.84 4.52
CA LEU A 48 -4.84 15.73 3.66
C LEU A 48 -4.34 14.54 4.48
N HIS A 49 -3.41 14.77 5.42
CA HIS A 49 -2.88 13.71 6.27
C HIS A 49 -3.97 13.03 7.10
N ILE A 50 -4.87 13.78 7.73
CA ILE A 50 -5.95 13.22 8.54
C ILE A 50 -6.87 12.35 7.69
N TYR A 51 -7.38 12.87 6.59
CA TYR A 51 -8.37 12.12 5.79
C TYR A 51 -7.75 10.95 5.04
N VAL A 52 -6.55 11.10 4.47
CA VAL A 52 -5.87 10.01 3.80
C VAL A 52 -5.44 8.93 4.78
N SER A 53 -4.95 9.28 5.97
CA SER A 53 -4.61 8.28 7.00
C SER A 53 -5.83 7.53 7.50
N MET A 54 -6.97 8.20 7.68
CA MET A 54 -8.23 7.52 8.06
C MET A 54 -8.73 6.58 6.96
N ALA A 55 -8.69 7.02 5.70
CA ALA A 55 -9.04 6.17 4.56
C ALA A 55 -8.09 4.96 4.44
N SER A 56 -6.80 5.16 4.74
CA SER A 56 -5.78 4.11 4.66
C SER A 56 -5.76 3.19 5.88
N PHE A 57 -6.46 3.53 6.96
CA PHE A 57 -6.36 2.79 8.23
C PHE A 57 -6.70 1.31 8.08
N GLY A 58 -7.81 0.97 7.42
CA GLY A 58 -8.20 -0.42 7.22
C GLY A 58 -7.19 -1.21 6.39
N ILE A 59 -6.62 -0.57 5.37
CA ILE A 59 -5.57 -1.14 4.52
C ILE A 59 -4.30 -1.37 5.33
N LEU A 60 -3.85 -0.36 6.07
CA LEU A 60 -2.66 -0.45 6.91
C LEU A 60 -2.81 -1.56 7.95
N PHE A 61 -3.97 -1.64 8.60
CA PHE A 61 -4.27 -2.68 9.57
C PHE A 61 -4.25 -4.07 8.94
N PHE A 62 -4.85 -4.24 7.75
CA PHE A 62 -4.80 -5.50 7.01
C PHE A 62 -3.36 -5.93 6.73
N PHE A 63 -2.54 -5.04 6.15
CA PHE A 63 -1.14 -5.37 5.85
C PHE A 63 -0.29 -5.59 7.10
N ALA A 64 -0.55 -4.89 8.19
CA ALA A 64 0.16 -5.10 9.46
C ALA A 64 -0.15 -6.49 10.06
N VAL A 65 -1.43 -6.86 10.14
CA VAL A 65 -1.86 -8.16 10.67
C VAL A 65 -1.35 -9.29 9.78
N THR A 66 -1.54 -9.18 8.46
CA THR A 66 -1.11 -10.22 7.51
C THR A 66 0.41 -10.32 7.40
N GLY A 67 1.15 -9.22 7.59
CA GLY A 67 2.60 -9.25 7.70
C GLY A 67 3.08 -10.04 8.93
N LEU A 68 2.39 -9.90 10.06
CA LEU A 68 2.68 -10.69 11.27
C LEU A 68 2.39 -12.18 11.04
N THR A 69 1.25 -12.53 10.44
CA THR A 69 0.93 -13.94 10.11
C THR A 69 1.90 -14.54 9.09
N LEU A 70 2.38 -13.72 8.15
CA LEU A 70 3.35 -14.14 7.16
C LEU A 70 4.71 -14.48 7.79
N ASN A 71 5.15 -13.67 8.77
CA ASN A 71 6.41 -13.86 9.47
C ASN A 71 6.37 -15.02 10.49
N HIS A 72 5.16 -15.39 10.95
CA HIS A 72 4.93 -16.44 11.93
C HIS A 72 3.91 -17.47 11.43
N ALA A 73 4.13 -17.97 10.22
CA ALA A 73 3.20 -18.92 9.59
C ALA A 73 2.93 -20.15 10.46
N ASP A 74 3.95 -20.62 11.20
CA ASP A 74 3.87 -21.79 12.09
C ASP A 74 2.88 -21.62 13.26
N TRP A 75 2.62 -20.36 13.69
CA TRP A 75 1.68 -20.09 14.77
C TRP A 75 0.21 -20.24 14.34
N PHE A 76 -0.06 -20.20 13.06
CA PHE A 76 -1.40 -20.05 12.50
C PHE A 76 -1.84 -21.25 11.66
N PHE A 77 -1.52 -22.48 12.10
CA PHE A 77 -2.01 -23.72 11.47
C PHE A 77 -1.71 -23.84 9.97
N SER A 78 -0.47 -23.55 9.57
CA SER A 78 -0.02 -23.64 8.18
C SER A 78 -0.11 -25.04 7.56
N ASP A 79 -0.24 -26.09 8.37
CA ASP A 79 -0.20 -27.49 7.95
C ASP A 79 -1.53 -28.03 7.41
N GLN A 80 -2.57 -27.24 7.28
CA GLN A 80 -3.87 -27.66 6.75
C GLN A 80 -3.90 -27.63 5.20
N ALA A 81 -2.89 -28.17 4.56
CA ALA A 81 -2.91 -28.33 3.11
C ALA A 81 -3.61 -29.65 2.75
N ALA A 82 -4.78 -29.54 2.12
CA ALA A 82 -5.45 -30.70 1.53
C ALA A 82 -4.87 -30.94 0.12
N ASN A 83 -4.20 -32.06 -0.06
CA ASN A 83 -3.69 -32.49 -1.35
C ASN A 83 -4.60 -33.57 -1.93
N THR A 84 -5.12 -33.35 -3.13
CA THR A 84 -5.97 -34.28 -3.85
C THR A 84 -5.28 -34.65 -5.15
N LYS A 85 -5.10 -35.93 -5.40
CA LYS A 85 -4.56 -36.45 -6.65
C LYS A 85 -5.68 -37.08 -7.47
N SER A 86 -5.72 -36.75 -8.76
CA SER A 86 -6.65 -37.29 -9.73
C SER A 86 -5.88 -37.74 -10.99
N LYS A 87 -6.40 -38.72 -11.66
CA LYS A 87 -5.85 -39.24 -12.91
C LYS A 87 -6.93 -39.24 -13.98
N GLY A 88 -6.50 -39.13 -15.22
CA GLY A 88 -7.40 -39.17 -16.36
C GLY A 88 -6.61 -39.21 -17.66
N THR A 89 -7.31 -39.02 -18.77
CA THR A 89 -6.71 -39.03 -20.10
C THR A 89 -7.23 -37.87 -20.92
N VAL A 90 -6.36 -37.25 -21.72
CA VAL A 90 -6.74 -36.32 -22.79
C VAL A 90 -6.63 -37.00 -24.12
N PRO A 91 -7.33 -36.54 -25.17
CA PRO A 91 -7.13 -37.02 -26.53
C PRO A 91 -5.66 -36.90 -26.93
N ILE A 92 -5.11 -38.01 -27.43
CA ILE A 92 -3.68 -38.11 -27.76
C ILE A 92 -3.26 -37.10 -28.82
N ASP A 93 -4.18 -36.76 -29.74
CA ASP A 93 -3.96 -35.77 -30.80
C ASP A 93 -3.68 -34.36 -30.30
N TRP A 94 -4.06 -34.05 -29.04
CA TRP A 94 -3.79 -32.75 -28.45
C TRP A 94 -2.33 -32.61 -27.99
N VAL A 95 -1.66 -33.72 -27.71
CA VAL A 95 -0.33 -33.72 -27.04
C VAL A 95 0.76 -34.39 -27.83
N LYS A 96 0.44 -35.30 -28.76
CA LYS A 96 1.41 -36.07 -29.54
C LYS A 96 2.01 -35.29 -30.70
N THR A 97 1.51 -34.13 -31.01
CA THR A 97 1.97 -33.25 -32.11
C THR A 97 3.34 -32.65 -31.81
N ALA A 98 3.95 -31.96 -32.80
CA ALA A 98 5.18 -31.21 -32.58
C ALA A 98 5.01 -30.23 -31.39
N VAL A 99 6.10 -29.96 -30.66
CA VAL A 99 6.09 -29.11 -29.43
C VAL A 99 5.36 -27.78 -29.64
N ALA A 100 5.52 -27.17 -30.82
CA ALA A 100 4.86 -25.91 -31.16
C ALA A 100 3.34 -26.05 -31.46
N SER A 101 2.84 -27.25 -31.68
CA SER A 101 1.47 -27.54 -32.14
C SER A 101 0.60 -28.18 -31.05
N VAL A 102 1.11 -28.33 -29.83
CA VAL A 102 0.34 -28.87 -28.70
C VAL A 102 -0.87 -27.98 -28.41
N ALA A 103 -2.04 -28.61 -28.33
CA ALA A 103 -3.31 -27.96 -28.09
C ALA A 103 -3.44 -27.52 -26.59
N LYS A 104 -2.67 -26.50 -26.20
CA LYS A 104 -2.55 -26.04 -24.80
C LYS A 104 -3.90 -25.61 -24.22
N LEU A 105 -4.70 -24.90 -24.99
CA LEU A 105 -5.99 -24.40 -24.54
C LEU A 105 -6.95 -25.55 -24.24
N GLU A 106 -7.02 -26.52 -25.12
CA GLU A 106 -7.88 -27.69 -25.01
C GLU A 106 -7.54 -28.52 -23.79
N VAL A 107 -6.23 -28.73 -23.52
CA VAL A 107 -5.75 -29.43 -22.32
C VAL A 107 -6.13 -28.65 -21.05
N VAL A 108 -5.91 -27.34 -21.03
CA VAL A 108 -6.25 -26.50 -19.87
C VAL A 108 -7.74 -26.50 -19.59
N GLU A 109 -8.57 -26.34 -20.63
CA GLU A 109 -10.03 -26.29 -20.49
C GLU A 109 -10.61 -27.68 -20.15
N HIS A 110 -9.99 -28.77 -20.60
CA HIS A 110 -10.34 -30.12 -20.17
C HIS A 110 -10.11 -30.29 -18.67
N LEU A 111 -8.91 -29.93 -18.15
CA LEU A 111 -8.60 -30.02 -16.74
C LEU A 111 -9.54 -29.18 -15.87
N ARG A 112 -9.89 -27.99 -16.34
CA ARG A 112 -10.86 -27.10 -15.65
C ARG A 112 -12.26 -27.71 -15.59
N ARG A 113 -12.71 -28.29 -16.68
CA ARG A 113 -14.05 -28.85 -16.80
C ARG A 113 -14.22 -30.15 -15.99
N GLU A 114 -13.26 -31.04 -16.12
CA GLU A 114 -13.32 -32.37 -15.46
C GLU A 114 -13.06 -32.32 -13.95
N HIS A 115 -12.11 -31.48 -13.53
CA HIS A 115 -11.66 -31.46 -12.13
C HIS A 115 -11.97 -30.14 -11.40
N GLY A 116 -12.60 -29.19 -12.05
CA GLY A 116 -12.89 -27.88 -11.46
C GLY A 116 -11.61 -27.11 -11.08
N VAL A 117 -10.52 -27.29 -11.84
CA VAL A 117 -9.26 -26.59 -11.60
C VAL A 117 -9.47 -25.09 -11.67
N ARG A 118 -9.04 -24.40 -10.62
CA ARG A 118 -9.17 -22.95 -10.45
C ARG A 118 -7.80 -22.27 -10.57
N GLY A 119 -7.80 -20.97 -10.44
CA GLY A 119 -6.59 -20.15 -10.49
C GLY A 119 -6.16 -19.75 -11.91
N LEU A 120 -5.13 -18.95 -11.95
CA LEU A 120 -4.50 -18.52 -13.19
C LEU A 120 -3.57 -19.62 -13.70
N LEU A 121 -3.53 -19.81 -15.02
CA LEU A 121 -2.49 -20.62 -15.64
C LEU A 121 -1.15 -19.88 -15.46
N GLY A 122 -0.27 -20.44 -14.63
CA GLY A 122 1.04 -19.86 -14.37
C GLY A 122 2.03 -20.22 -15.49
N GLU A 123 2.17 -21.49 -15.77
CA GLU A 123 3.07 -22.00 -16.79
C GLU A 123 2.47 -23.20 -17.50
N PHE A 124 2.67 -23.26 -18.80
CA PHE A 124 2.45 -24.47 -19.59
C PHE A 124 3.75 -24.82 -20.32
N ARG A 125 4.42 -25.87 -19.85
CA ARG A 125 5.68 -26.34 -20.42
C ARG A 125 5.45 -27.60 -21.25
N VAL A 126 6.09 -27.66 -22.40
CA VAL A 126 6.06 -28.82 -23.29
C VAL A 126 7.48 -29.34 -23.44
N GLU A 127 7.69 -30.56 -22.98
CA GLU A 127 8.93 -31.32 -23.12
C GLU A 127 8.72 -32.45 -24.14
N ASP A 128 9.75 -33.19 -24.47
CA ASP A 128 9.67 -34.25 -25.50
C ASP A 128 8.69 -35.35 -25.11
N GLU A 129 8.68 -35.78 -23.85
CA GLU A 129 7.86 -36.88 -23.37
C GLU A 129 6.62 -36.43 -22.59
N ARG A 130 6.62 -35.23 -22.05
CA ARG A 130 5.58 -34.74 -21.12
C ARG A 130 5.20 -33.29 -21.36
N CYS A 131 3.96 -32.98 -21.01
CA CYS A 131 3.51 -31.60 -20.84
C CYS A 131 3.19 -31.37 -19.37
N SER A 132 3.57 -30.21 -18.86
CA SER A 132 3.18 -29.77 -17.51
C SER A 132 2.35 -28.48 -17.58
N ALA A 133 1.26 -28.44 -16.81
CA ALA A 133 0.43 -27.25 -16.65
C ALA A 133 0.32 -26.92 -15.17
N SER A 134 0.75 -25.73 -14.78
CA SER A 134 0.64 -25.23 -13.39
C SER A 134 -0.41 -24.16 -13.27
N PHE A 135 -1.25 -24.26 -12.25
CA PHE A 135 -2.30 -23.30 -11.94
C PHE A 135 -2.06 -22.77 -10.53
N ARG A 136 -2.18 -21.45 -10.36
CA ARG A 136 -1.92 -20.80 -9.09
C ARG A 136 -2.99 -19.77 -8.76
N GLY A 137 -3.27 -19.66 -7.47
CA GLY A 137 -4.18 -18.67 -6.91
C GLY A 137 -3.98 -18.56 -5.40
N PRO A 138 -4.58 -17.56 -4.73
CA PRO A 138 -4.43 -17.41 -3.29
C PRO A 138 -4.84 -18.67 -2.53
N GLY A 139 -3.89 -19.26 -1.80
CA GLY A 139 -4.10 -20.53 -1.07
C GLY A 139 -4.42 -21.73 -1.95
N TYR A 140 -4.06 -21.69 -3.24
CA TYR A 140 -4.37 -22.73 -4.21
C TYR A 140 -3.22 -22.95 -5.18
N ALA A 141 -2.86 -24.22 -5.37
CA ALA A 141 -1.97 -24.64 -6.43
C ALA A 141 -2.50 -25.93 -7.07
N ALA A 142 -2.41 -26.04 -8.39
CA ALA A 142 -2.66 -27.29 -9.09
C ALA A 142 -1.56 -27.52 -10.13
N GLU A 143 -1.14 -28.76 -10.29
CA GLU A 143 -0.14 -29.17 -11.26
C GLU A 143 -0.63 -30.42 -11.98
N ALA A 144 -0.65 -30.37 -13.29
CA ALA A 144 -0.98 -31.49 -14.15
C ALA A 144 0.25 -31.90 -14.94
N LEU A 145 0.58 -33.17 -14.90
CA LEU A 145 1.62 -33.81 -15.71
C LEU A 145 0.94 -34.73 -16.71
N VAL A 146 1.08 -34.43 -18.01
CA VAL A 146 0.45 -35.18 -19.11
C VAL A 146 1.53 -35.91 -19.87
N ASP A 147 1.43 -37.22 -20.00
CA ASP A 147 2.27 -38.07 -20.83
C ASP A 147 1.86 -37.89 -22.31
N ARG A 148 2.80 -37.51 -23.15
CA ARG A 148 2.52 -37.21 -24.59
C ARG A 148 2.34 -38.45 -25.44
N ALA A 149 2.89 -39.60 -25.00
CA ALA A 149 2.76 -40.83 -25.76
C ALA A 149 1.39 -41.49 -25.59
N THR A 150 0.82 -41.34 -24.41
CA THR A 150 -0.43 -42.04 -24.00
C THR A 150 -1.62 -41.08 -23.82
N GLY A 151 -1.39 -39.78 -23.63
CA GLY A 151 -2.40 -38.81 -23.22
C GLY A 151 -2.83 -38.95 -21.76
N ALA A 152 -2.25 -39.86 -20.98
CA ALA A 152 -2.55 -40.04 -19.57
C ALA A 152 -2.02 -38.86 -18.75
N TYR A 153 -2.80 -38.40 -17.75
CA TYR A 153 -2.33 -37.33 -16.88
C TYR A 153 -2.52 -37.66 -15.41
N GLU A 154 -1.66 -37.08 -14.58
CA GLU A 154 -1.80 -37.00 -13.13
C GLU A 154 -1.96 -35.53 -12.75
N LEU A 155 -3.05 -35.20 -12.06
CA LEU A 155 -3.37 -33.89 -11.54
C LEU A 155 -3.23 -33.90 -10.02
N SER A 156 -2.37 -33.04 -9.48
CA SER A 156 -2.24 -32.78 -8.05
C SER A 156 -2.82 -31.41 -7.72
N VAL A 157 -3.80 -31.36 -6.83
CA VAL A 157 -4.45 -30.12 -6.39
C VAL A 157 -4.17 -29.93 -4.90
N THR A 158 -3.51 -28.84 -4.56
CA THR A 158 -3.22 -28.43 -3.19
C THR A 158 -4.09 -27.26 -2.81
N ARG A 159 -4.89 -27.41 -1.76
CA ARG A 159 -5.69 -26.32 -1.17
C ARG A 159 -5.16 -26.03 0.21
N MET A 160 -4.83 -24.78 0.46
CA MET A 160 -4.24 -24.33 1.71
C MET A 160 -5.31 -23.64 2.57
N GLY A 161 -5.06 -23.52 3.88
CA GLY A 161 -5.94 -22.88 4.83
C GLY A 161 -6.08 -21.36 4.64
N PHE A 162 -6.99 -20.74 5.39
CA PHE A 162 -7.30 -19.32 5.32
C PHE A 162 -6.06 -18.42 5.49
N VAL A 163 -5.14 -18.78 6.39
CA VAL A 163 -3.92 -18.00 6.63
C VAL A 163 -3.01 -17.96 5.40
N ALA A 164 -2.90 -19.07 4.66
CA ALA A 164 -2.16 -19.07 3.40
C ALA A 164 -2.80 -18.14 2.36
N VAL A 165 -4.14 -18.13 2.28
CA VAL A 165 -4.88 -17.22 1.40
C VAL A 165 -4.54 -15.76 1.71
N ILE A 166 -4.64 -15.33 2.97
CA ILE A 166 -4.36 -13.93 3.34
C ILE A 166 -2.87 -13.57 3.16
N ASN A 167 -1.97 -14.53 3.36
CA ASN A 167 -0.55 -14.35 3.12
C ASN A 167 -0.23 -14.18 1.63
N ASP A 168 -0.87 -14.94 0.75
CA ASP A 168 -0.73 -14.76 -0.70
C ASP A 168 -1.34 -13.42 -1.17
N LEU A 169 -2.48 -13.02 -0.60
CA LEU A 169 -3.06 -11.69 -0.81
C LEU A 169 -2.13 -10.57 -0.35
N HIS A 170 -1.46 -10.73 0.80
CA HIS A 170 -0.46 -9.77 1.28
C HIS A 170 0.70 -9.60 0.29
N LYS A 171 1.19 -10.70 -0.27
CA LYS A 171 2.27 -10.68 -1.26
C LYS A 171 1.82 -10.14 -2.63
N GLY A 172 0.51 -10.13 -2.90
CA GLY A 172 -0.04 -9.78 -4.21
C GLY A 172 0.28 -10.80 -5.30
N ARG A 173 0.84 -11.96 -4.91
CA ARG A 173 1.30 -12.99 -5.83
C ARG A 173 0.13 -13.91 -6.20
N ASP A 174 0.02 -14.26 -7.48
CA ASP A 174 -1.00 -15.20 -7.99
C ASP A 174 -2.46 -14.76 -7.75
N SER A 175 -2.67 -13.47 -7.42
CA SER A 175 -3.99 -12.92 -7.02
C SER A 175 -4.72 -12.19 -8.16
N GLY A 176 -4.10 -12.14 -9.34
CA GLY A 176 -4.65 -11.49 -10.52
C GLY A 176 -4.44 -9.98 -10.58
N ALA A 177 -4.63 -9.41 -11.77
CA ALA A 177 -4.36 -7.99 -12.03
C ALA A 177 -5.21 -7.03 -11.17
N GLY A 178 -6.47 -7.40 -10.89
CA GLY A 178 -7.35 -6.58 -10.05
C GLY A 178 -6.82 -6.42 -8.62
N TRP A 179 -6.32 -7.50 -8.02
CA TRP A 179 -5.75 -7.44 -6.68
C TRP A 179 -4.38 -6.77 -6.66
N SER A 180 -3.56 -6.94 -7.70
CA SER A 180 -2.30 -6.21 -7.86
C SER A 180 -2.54 -4.70 -7.82
N LEU A 181 -3.57 -4.20 -8.52
CA LEU A 181 -3.94 -2.78 -8.44
C LEU A 181 -4.31 -2.34 -7.01
N VAL A 182 -5.01 -3.19 -6.24
CA VAL A 182 -5.33 -2.88 -4.83
C VAL A 182 -4.05 -2.77 -4.00
N VAL A 183 -3.08 -3.66 -4.19
CA VAL A 183 -1.78 -3.62 -3.51
C VAL A 183 -1.02 -2.34 -3.86
N ASP A 184 -0.95 -1.98 -5.16
CA ASP A 184 -0.27 -0.77 -5.63
C ASP A 184 -0.91 0.51 -5.06
N LEU A 185 -2.23 0.62 -5.11
CA LEU A 185 -2.96 1.74 -4.53
C LEU A 185 -2.74 1.83 -3.02
N SER A 186 -2.71 0.69 -2.34
CA SER A 186 -2.42 0.63 -0.89
C SER A 186 -1.02 1.15 -0.59
N ALA A 187 -0.03 0.74 -1.38
CA ALA A 187 1.35 1.22 -1.25
C ALA A 187 1.45 2.74 -1.48
N ILE A 188 0.78 3.26 -2.52
CA ILE A 188 0.73 4.70 -2.81
C ILE A 188 0.10 5.46 -1.65
N LEU A 189 -1.02 5.00 -1.10
CA LEU A 189 -1.67 5.62 0.05
C LEU A 189 -0.75 5.65 1.27
N MET A 190 -0.05 4.57 1.58
CA MET A 190 0.93 4.51 2.68
C MET A 190 2.09 5.50 2.47
N ILE A 191 2.59 5.63 1.24
CA ILE A 191 3.63 6.62 0.89
C ILE A 191 3.10 8.04 1.12
N VAL A 192 1.89 8.35 0.64
CA VAL A 192 1.28 9.68 0.83
C VAL A 192 1.09 10.00 2.30
N VAL A 193 0.60 9.05 3.12
CA VAL A 193 0.47 9.23 4.57
C VAL A 193 1.83 9.50 5.21
N SER A 194 2.85 8.74 4.86
CA SER A 194 4.21 8.90 5.41
C SER A 194 4.82 10.24 5.06
N VAL A 195 4.74 10.64 3.78
CA VAL A 195 5.26 11.92 3.30
C VAL A 195 4.50 13.10 3.91
N THR A 196 3.17 13.04 3.94
CA THR A 196 2.36 14.12 4.53
C THR A 196 2.59 14.25 6.03
N GLY A 197 2.80 13.15 6.76
CA GLY A 197 3.18 13.14 8.17
C GLY A 197 4.54 13.79 8.40
N LEU A 198 5.54 13.44 7.57
CA LEU A 198 6.87 14.05 7.63
C LEU A 198 6.84 15.54 7.30
N VAL A 199 6.07 15.94 6.28
CA VAL A 199 5.91 17.36 5.94
C VAL A 199 5.19 18.10 7.06
N LEU A 200 4.19 17.48 7.69
CA LEU A 200 3.43 18.11 8.78
C LEU A 200 4.32 18.47 9.98
N ILE A 201 5.33 17.64 10.31
CA ILE A 201 6.26 17.94 11.40
C ILE A 201 7.05 19.24 11.15
N LEU A 202 7.32 19.59 9.88
CA LEU A 202 8.00 20.84 9.52
C LEU A 202 7.18 22.09 9.85
N PHE A 203 5.84 21.95 9.92
CA PHE A 203 4.94 23.03 10.33
C PHE A 203 4.75 23.10 11.86
N LEU A 204 5.10 22.04 12.61
CA LEU A 204 5.03 21.98 14.06
C LEU A 204 6.36 22.38 14.70
N ARG A 205 6.71 23.65 14.63
CA ARG A 205 8.02 24.18 15.11
C ARG A 205 8.43 23.70 16.51
N ARG A 206 7.46 23.55 17.41
CA ARG A 206 7.70 23.12 18.80
C ARG A 206 8.20 21.66 18.89
N HIS A 207 7.83 20.82 17.94
CA HIS A 207 8.15 19.40 17.95
C HIS A 207 9.09 18.98 16.80
N LEU A 208 9.57 19.93 16.01
CA LEU A 208 10.35 19.66 14.79
C LEU A 208 11.62 18.86 15.12
N VAL A 209 12.44 19.34 16.05
CA VAL A 209 13.73 18.70 16.38
C VAL A 209 13.50 17.30 16.93
N ASN A 210 12.59 17.15 17.89
CA ASN A 210 12.31 15.85 18.50
C ASN A 210 11.70 14.87 17.47
N GLY A 211 10.81 15.34 16.59
CA GLY A 211 10.22 14.52 15.56
C GLY A 211 11.24 14.03 14.51
N LEU A 212 12.14 14.92 14.08
CA LEU A 212 13.21 14.56 13.16
C LEU A 212 14.25 13.61 13.81
N LEU A 213 14.58 13.83 15.09
CA LEU A 213 15.46 12.92 15.83
C LEU A 213 14.84 11.51 15.93
N ILE A 214 13.57 11.41 16.27
CA ILE A 214 12.88 10.11 16.34
C ILE A 214 12.86 9.43 14.97
N ALA A 215 12.54 10.18 13.89
CA ALA A 215 12.54 9.64 12.54
C ALA A 215 13.94 9.15 12.11
N ALA A 216 14.97 9.95 12.38
CA ALA A 216 16.36 9.58 12.09
C ALA A 216 16.81 8.35 12.90
N THR A 217 16.46 8.29 14.20
CA THR A 217 16.74 7.13 15.05
C THR A 217 16.06 5.88 14.52
N GLY A 218 14.79 5.95 14.13
CA GLY A 218 14.08 4.83 13.54
C GLY A 218 14.73 4.34 12.24
N ALA A 219 15.10 5.25 11.36
CA ALA A 219 15.80 4.92 10.12
C ALA A 219 17.17 4.26 10.39
N LEU A 220 17.94 4.81 11.34
CA LEU A 220 19.24 4.25 11.74
C LEU A 220 19.09 2.85 12.33
N LEU A 221 18.17 2.65 13.24
CA LEU A 221 17.89 1.33 13.83
C LEU A 221 17.49 0.31 12.78
N SER A 222 16.66 0.69 11.80
CA SER A 222 16.27 -0.17 10.68
C SER A 222 17.48 -0.55 9.82
N ALA A 223 18.35 0.41 9.52
CA ALA A 223 19.58 0.16 8.76
C ALA A 223 20.55 -0.76 9.52
N LEU A 224 20.74 -0.52 10.82
CA LEU A 224 21.58 -1.38 11.67
C LEU A 224 21.00 -2.80 11.78
N ALA A 225 19.69 -2.92 11.96
CA ALA A 225 19.00 -4.22 11.97
C ALA A 225 19.23 -4.98 10.66
N TYR A 226 19.11 -4.31 9.50
CA TYR A 226 19.43 -4.90 8.22
C TYR A 226 20.88 -5.39 8.14
N LEU A 227 21.84 -4.55 8.52
CA LEU A 227 23.27 -4.88 8.42
C LEU A 227 23.71 -6.02 9.37
N TRP A 228 23.05 -6.16 10.50
CA TRP A 228 23.49 -7.09 11.56
C TRP A 228 22.65 -8.38 11.64
N LEU A 229 21.38 -8.31 11.25
CA LEU A 229 20.45 -9.45 11.38
C LEU A 229 20.18 -10.16 10.06
N VAL A 230 20.47 -9.52 8.92
CA VAL A 230 20.29 -10.18 7.62
C VAL A 230 21.63 -10.75 7.18
N PRO A 231 21.71 -12.10 6.97
CA PRO A 231 22.94 -12.78 6.58
C PRO A 231 23.43 -12.46 5.18
#